data_f87b022dc3885854af980214c3319d09
#
_entry.id   f87b022dc3885854af980214c3319d09
#
_cell.length_a   1.000
_cell.length_b   1.000
_cell.length_c   1.000
_cell.angle_alpha   90.00
_cell.angle_beta   90.00
_cell.angle_gamma   90.00
#
_symmetry.space_group_name_H-M   'P 1'
#
loop_
_entity.id
_entity.type
_entity.pdbx_description
1 polymer ?
#
loop_
_entity_poly.entity_id
_entity_poly.type
_entity_poly.pdbx_seq_one_letter_code
_entity_poly.pdbx_strand_id
1 'polypeptide(L)'
;MAEEYLTEDEINQHFVAMGHSVDLIDATIADDTEAKKMNNGPQGAKDMVKRNTDHLELQLGKSWAVADNRDKSSYTDAITAGKAYIAA
;
A
#
# COMPACT_ATOMS: atom_id res chain seq x y z
N MET A 1 25.17 12.50 -1.12
CA MET A 1 24.04 11.61 -0.83
C MET A 1 24.24 10.29 -1.56
N ALA A 2 24.13 9.23 -0.87
CA ALA A 2 24.28 7.91 -1.48
C ALA A 2 22.97 7.49 -2.12
N GLU A 3 23.04 7.01 -3.34
CA GLU A 3 21.90 6.33 -3.92
C GLU A 3 21.77 4.96 -3.29
N GLU A 4 20.52 4.52 -3.15
CA GLU A 4 20.27 3.17 -2.71
C GLU A 4 20.35 2.23 -3.90
N TYR A 5 21.29 1.32 -3.84
CA TYR A 5 21.41 0.27 -4.84
C TYR A 5 20.87 -1.02 -4.23
N LEU A 6 19.70 -1.42 -4.66
CA LEU A 6 19.09 -2.66 -4.20
C LEU A 6 19.34 -3.76 -5.24
N THR A 7 19.53 -4.97 -4.74
CA THR A 7 19.57 -6.15 -5.61
C THR A 7 18.17 -6.43 -6.14
N GLU A 8 18.09 -7.21 -7.21
CA GLU A 8 16.80 -7.63 -7.76
C GLU A 8 15.96 -8.35 -6.71
N ASP A 9 16.60 -9.19 -5.89
CA ASP A 9 15.89 -9.91 -4.82
C ASP A 9 15.33 -8.94 -3.78
N GLU A 10 16.09 -7.91 -3.41
CA GLU A 10 15.63 -6.90 -2.45
C GLU A 10 14.45 -6.11 -3.01
N ILE A 11 14.52 -5.74 -4.28
CA ILE A 11 13.43 -5.03 -4.97
C ILE A 11 12.18 -5.91 -4.96
N ASN A 12 12.33 -7.19 -5.28
CA ASN A 12 11.20 -8.13 -5.27
C ASN A 12 10.58 -8.25 -3.89
N GLN A 13 11.41 -8.27 -2.83
CA GLN A 13 10.90 -8.33 -1.46
C GLN A 13 10.11 -7.09 -1.09
N HIS A 14 10.55 -5.91 -1.53
CA HIS A 14 9.81 -4.67 -1.31
C HIS A 14 8.44 -4.72 -2.00
N PHE A 15 8.39 -5.22 -3.23
CA PHE A 15 7.11 -5.33 -3.94
C PHE A 15 6.19 -6.38 -3.32
N VAL A 16 6.74 -7.44 -2.75
CA VAL A 16 5.92 -8.42 -2.00
C VAL A 16 5.30 -7.75 -0.77
N ALA A 17 6.09 -6.98 -0.02
CA ALA A 17 5.57 -6.26 1.14
C ALA A 17 4.51 -5.23 0.74
N MET A 18 4.71 -4.55 -0.38
CA MET A 18 3.72 -3.62 -0.94
C MET A 18 2.43 -4.35 -1.33
N GLY A 19 2.55 -5.57 -1.85
CA GLY A 19 1.40 -6.41 -2.17
C GLY A 19 0.56 -6.73 -0.94
N HIS A 20 1.20 -6.92 0.21
CA HIS A 20 0.46 -7.10 1.48
C HIS A 20 -0.34 -5.86 1.83
N SER A 21 0.20 -4.66 1.60
CA SER A 21 -0.53 -3.41 1.82
C SER A 21 -1.72 -3.30 0.88
N VAL A 22 -1.57 -3.69 -0.39
CA VAL A 22 -2.68 -3.75 -1.35
C VAL A 22 -3.76 -4.68 -0.83
N ASP A 23 -3.39 -5.87 -0.38
CA ASP A 23 -4.35 -6.85 0.10
C ASP A 23 -5.13 -6.34 1.33
N LEU A 24 -4.45 -5.65 2.24
CA LEU A 24 -5.10 -5.08 3.42
C LEU A 24 -6.11 -3.98 3.04
N ILE A 25 -5.75 -3.12 2.11
CA ILE A 25 -6.64 -2.07 1.62
C ILE A 25 -7.86 -2.71 0.93
N ASP A 26 -7.61 -3.64 0.02
CA ASP A 26 -8.68 -4.29 -0.74
C ASP A 26 -9.62 -5.09 0.17
N ALA A 27 -9.07 -5.81 1.15
CA ALA A 27 -9.88 -6.58 2.09
C ALA A 27 -10.76 -5.67 2.96
N THR A 28 -10.23 -4.51 3.36
CA THR A 28 -10.99 -3.53 4.14
C THR A 28 -12.18 -2.99 3.36
N ILE A 29 -11.95 -2.68 2.09
CA ILE A 29 -13.01 -2.17 1.22
C ILE A 29 -14.05 -3.26 0.94
N ALA A 30 -13.59 -4.49 0.72
CA ALA A 30 -14.46 -5.62 0.42
C ALA A 30 -15.36 -6.00 1.61
N ASP A 31 -14.86 -5.86 2.85
CA ASP A 31 -15.62 -6.17 4.05
C ASP A 31 -15.34 -5.12 5.13
N ASP A 32 -15.91 -3.96 4.93
CA ASP A 32 -15.76 -2.81 5.82
C ASP A 32 -16.27 -3.10 7.23
N THR A 33 -17.34 -3.87 7.35
CA THR A 33 -17.92 -4.22 8.65
C THR A 33 -16.91 -5.01 9.49
N GLU A 34 -16.29 -6.03 8.90
CA GLU A 34 -15.30 -6.85 9.60
C GLU A 34 -14.04 -6.05 9.91
N ALA A 35 -13.60 -5.22 8.96
CA ALA A 35 -12.43 -4.37 9.15
C ALA A 35 -12.60 -3.40 10.33
N LYS A 36 -13.79 -2.84 10.49
CA LYS A 36 -14.08 -1.95 11.62
C LYS A 36 -14.02 -2.71 12.95
N LYS A 37 -14.51 -3.95 12.98
CA LYS A 37 -14.40 -4.78 14.19
C LYS A 37 -12.94 -5.05 14.55
N MET A 38 -12.12 -5.39 13.56
CA MET A 38 -10.71 -5.75 13.76
C MET A 38 -9.85 -4.55 14.13
N ASN A 39 -10.27 -3.34 13.81
CA ASN A 39 -9.47 -2.13 13.98
C ASN A 39 -10.07 -1.13 14.98
N ASN A 40 -10.93 -1.59 15.86
CA ASN A 40 -11.55 -0.77 16.92
C ASN A 40 -12.42 0.36 16.37
N GLY A 41 -13.17 0.08 15.32
CA GLY A 41 -14.16 1.00 14.80
C GLY A 41 -13.77 1.70 13.51
N PRO A 42 -14.62 2.61 13.05
CA PRO A 42 -14.43 3.28 11.75
C PRO A 42 -13.12 4.04 11.64
N GLN A 43 -12.72 4.76 12.69
CA GLN A 43 -11.48 5.54 12.64
C GLN A 43 -10.25 4.63 12.60
N GLY A 44 -10.28 3.53 13.39
CA GLY A 44 -9.17 2.57 13.36
C GLY A 44 -8.99 1.93 11.99
N ALA A 45 -10.10 1.61 11.31
CA ALA A 45 -10.05 1.08 9.96
C ALA A 45 -9.45 2.10 8.98
N LYS A 46 -9.85 3.37 9.07
CA LYS A 46 -9.27 4.44 8.24
C LYS A 46 -7.79 4.64 8.51
N ASP A 47 -7.38 4.57 9.78
CA ASP A 47 -5.98 4.72 10.16
C ASP A 47 -5.13 3.60 9.58
N MET A 48 -5.63 2.37 9.60
CA MET A 48 -4.95 1.22 9.02
C MET A 48 -4.81 1.38 7.50
N VAL A 49 -5.89 1.77 6.83
CA VAL A 49 -5.85 2.02 5.38
C VAL A 49 -4.86 3.14 5.05
N LYS A 50 -4.85 4.21 5.85
CA LYS A 50 -3.92 5.32 5.64
C LYS A 50 -2.47 4.88 5.75
N ARG A 51 -2.12 4.09 6.77
CA ARG A 51 -0.75 3.59 6.92
C ARG A 51 -0.32 2.78 5.69
N ASN A 52 -1.19 1.93 5.20
CA ASN A 52 -0.87 1.09 4.02
C ASN A 52 -0.82 1.90 2.74
N THR A 53 -1.70 2.89 2.59
CA THR A 53 -1.69 3.79 1.44
C THR A 53 -0.42 4.64 1.42
N ASP A 54 -0.04 5.20 2.58
CA ASP A 54 1.18 5.99 2.71
C ASP A 54 2.42 5.14 2.42
N HIS A 55 2.43 3.90 2.86
CA HIS A 55 3.53 2.97 2.58
C HIS A 55 3.70 2.76 1.07
N LEU A 56 2.60 2.52 0.35
CA LEU A 56 2.64 2.34 -1.09
C LEU A 56 3.16 3.59 -1.80
N GLU A 57 2.65 4.76 -1.42
CA GLU A 57 3.09 6.02 -2.04
C GLU A 57 4.58 6.27 -1.80
N LEU A 58 5.03 6.03 -0.58
CA LEU A 58 6.44 6.23 -0.24
C LEU A 58 7.34 5.31 -1.06
N GLN A 59 7.01 4.03 -1.12
CA GLN A 59 7.85 3.06 -1.83
C GLN A 59 7.85 3.30 -3.33
N LEU A 60 6.70 3.61 -3.92
CA LEU A 60 6.62 3.87 -5.36
C LEU A 60 7.41 5.10 -5.78
N GLY A 61 7.67 6.03 -4.87
CA GLY A 61 8.48 7.20 -5.15
C GLY A 61 9.99 6.96 -5.07
N LYS A 62 10.42 5.81 -4.59
CA LYS A 62 11.85 5.49 -4.48
C LYS A 62 12.46 5.27 -5.86
N SER A 63 13.74 5.64 -6.02
CA SER A 63 14.42 5.52 -7.30
C SER A 63 14.42 4.09 -7.84
N TRP A 64 14.63 3.10 -6.98
CA TRP A 64 14.61 1.70 -7.39
C TRP A 64 13.24 1.26 -7.90
N ALA A 65 12.16 1.81 -7.33
CA ALA A 65 10.79 1.50 -7.77
C ALA A 65 10.49 2.17 -9.11
N VAL A 66 10.88 3.42 -9.26
CA VAL A 66 10.68 4.16 -10.51
C VAL A 66 11.42 3.49 -11.66
N ALA A 67 12.62 2.98 -11.40
CA ALA A 67 13.44 2.32 -12.43
C ALA A 67 12.94 0.92 -12.79
N ASP A 68 12.15 0.29 -11.93
CA ASP A 68 11.63 -1.06 -12.18
C ASP A 68 10.51 -1.01 -13.22
N ASN A 69 10.55 -1.92 -14.19
CA ASN A 69 9.64 -1.91 -15.34
C ASN A 69 8.35 -2.71 -15.15
N ARG A 70 8.15 -3.31 -13.97
CA ARG A 70 6.93 -4.11 -13.78
C ARG A 70 5.68 -3.24 -13.79
N ASP A 71 4.55 -3.85 -14.10
CA ASP A 71 3.26 -3.18 -14.03
C ASP A 71 2.95 -2.84 -12.58
N LYS A 72 2.69 -1.57 -12.30
CA LYS A 72 2.44 -1.06 -10.95
C LYS A 72 0.98 -0.68 -10.74
N SER A 73 0.10 -1.02 -11.68
CA SER A 73 -1.30 -0.60 -11.62
C SER A 73 -2.01 -1.10 -10.37
N SER A 74 -1.72 -2.31 -9.90
CA SER A 74 -2.34 -2.83 -8.68
C SER A 74 -2.02 -1.96 -7.47
N TYR A 75 -0.80 -1.42 -7.40
CA TYR A 75 -0.38 -0.54 -6.31
C TYR A 75 -1.01 0.83 -6.42
N THR A 76 -1.02 1.43 -7.61
CA THR A 76 -1.61 2.75 -7.82
C THR A 76 -3.12 2.71 -7.67
N ASP A 77 -3.77 1.64 -8.11
CA ASP A 77 -5.22 1.46 -7.93
C ASP A 77 -5.58 1.34 -6.45
N ALA A 78 -4.76 0.61 -5.67
CA ALA A 78 -4.98 0.48 -4.23
C ALA A 78 -4.80 1.84 -3.52
N ILE A 79 -3.84 2.65 -3.95
CA ILE A 79 -3.67 4.01 -3.40
C ILE A 79 -4.92 4.84 -3.64
N THR A 80 -5.44 4.82 -4.86
CA THR A 80 -6.66 5.56 -5.21
C THR A 80 -7.84 5.10 -4.38
N ALA A 81 -8.03 3.79 -4.27
CA ALA A 81 -9.11 3.20 -3.49
C ALA A 81 -8.96 3.50 -2.00
N GLY A 82 -7.73 3.42 -1.49
CA GLY A 82 -7.44 3.73 -0.09
C GLY A 82 -7.75 5.18 0.26
N LYS A 83 -7.35 6.11 -0.59
CA LYS A 83 -7.65 7.53 -0.38
C LYS A 83 -9.15 7.80 -0.40
N ALA A 84 -9.88 7.13 -1.28
CA ALA A 84 -11.33 7.25 -1.33
C ALA A 84 -12.00 6.71 -0.06
N TYR A 85 -11.51 5.61 0.46
CA TYR A 85 -12.00 5.02 1.70
C TYR A 85 -11.78 5.97 2.89
N ILE A 86 -10.60 6.56 2.98
CA ILE A 86 -10.25 7.49 4.07
C ILE A 86 -11.13 8.74 4.01
N ALA A 87 -11.44 9.22 2.82
CA ALA A 87 -12.21 10.44 2.61
C ALA A 87 -13.72 10.25 2.80
N ALA A 88 -14.19 9.02 2.81
CA ALA A 88 -15.62 8.73 2.92
C ALA A 88 -16.19 9.00 4.31
#